data_9f5382ce1443bfa34696dcb589d1e16f
#
_entry.id   9f5382ce1443bfa34696dcb589d1e16f
#
_cell.length_a   1.000
_cell.length_b   1.000
_cell.length_c   1.000
_cell.angle_alpha   90.00
_cell.angle_beta   90.00
_cell.angle_gamma   90.00
#
_symmetry.space_group_name_H-M   'P 1'
#
loop_
_entity.id
_entity.type
_entity.pdbx_description
1 polymer ?
#
loop_
_entity_poly.entity_id
_entity_poly.type
_entity_poly.pdbx_seq_one_letter_code
_entity_poly.pdbx_strand_id
1 'polypeptide(L)'
;MPADSSSLVPHNPNSGALAWRVSSAVLGLTLIVLFLAWPYQEWEFGYRMSVLGGWYKWVTKYPDWMFCLFVPAITGGVVWLRQGELRGIPWQGDWLGVLPLVLGLFLYWLGFKANTGYPAFLAIQFLLAGFILLIGGRK
;
A
#
# COMPACT_ATOMS: atom_id res chain seq x y z
N MET A 1 -18.51 50.61 20.07
CA MET A 1 -17.94 49.24 20.04
C MET A 1 -18.46 48.55 18.78
N PRO A 2 -17.66 48.31 17.76
CA PRO A 2 -18.10 47.54 16.62
C PRO A 2 -18.07 46.05 17.00
N ALA A 3 -19.19 45.37 16.79
CA ALA A 3 -19.31 43.95 16.99
C ALA A 3 -18.42 43.19 15.97
N ASP A 4 -17.56 42.36 16.47
CA ASP A 4 -16.64 41.51 15.70
C ASP A 4 -17.45 40.42 14.98
N SER A 5 -17.68 40.63 13.68
CA SER A 5 -18.44 39.71 12.82
C SER A 5 -17.58 38.58 12.19
N SER A 6 -16.40 38.33 12.75
CA SER A 6 -15.39 37.41 12.14
C SER A 6 -15.55 35.93 12.51
N SER A 7 -16.63 35.49 13.15
CA SER A 7 -16.64 34.16 13.80
C SER A 7 -17.67 33.15 13.31
N LEU A 8 -18.13 33.19 12.07
CA LEU A 8 -19.07 32.16 11.57
C LEU A 8 -18.71 31.61 10.19
N VAL A 9 -17.47 31.08 10.03
CA VAL A 9 -17.26 30.09 9.01
C VAL A 9 -17.68 28.75 9.61
N PRO A 10 -18.76 28.12 9.15
CA PRO A 10 -19.18 26.82 9.68
C PRO A 10 -18.08 25.81 9.40
N HIS A 11 -17.38 25.40 10.46
CA HIS A 11 -16.41 24.32 10.37
C HIS A 11 -17.17 23.02 10.08
N ASN A 12 -17.12 22.57 8.81
CA ASN A 12 -17.74 21.31 8.41
C ASN A 12 -16.81 20.14 8.87
N PRO A 13 -17.17 19.40 9.93
CA PRO A 13 -16.32 18.32 10.46
C PRO A 13 -16.12 17.17 9.47
N ASN A 14 -16.95 17.07 8.44
CA ASN A 14 -16.89 15.99 7.46
C ASN A 14 -15.85 16.25 6.35
N SER A 15 -15.39 17.48 6.16
CA SER A 15 -14.45 17.82 5.09
C SER A 15 -13.08 17.16 5.29
N GLY A 16 -12.58 17.08 6.51
CA GLY A 16 -11.33 16.43 6.84
C GLY A 16 -11.37 14.91 6.62
N ALA A 17 -12.47 14.27 7.04
CA ALA A 17 -12.65 12.83 6.86
C ALA A 17 -12.76 12.43 5.38
N LEU A 18 -13.42 13.24 4.56
CA LEU A 18 -13.52 13.00 3.12
C LEU A 18 -12.15 13.15 2.44
N ALA A 19 -11.44 14.24 2.74
CA ALA A 19 -10.11 14.48 2.19
C ALA A 19 -9.14 13.33 2.52
N TRP A 20 -9.16 12.83 3.75
CA TRP A 20 -8.36 11.69 4.19
C TRP A 20 -8.68 10.41 3.41
N ARG A 21 -9.96 10.08 3.23
CA ARG A 21 -10.40 8.90 2.46
C ARG A 21 -9.96 8.98 0.99
N VAL A 22 -10.13 10.14 0.35
CA VAL A 22 -9.71 10.36 -1.03
C VAL A 22 -8.20 10.22 -1.16
N SER A 23 -7.43 10.86 -0.28
CA SER A 23 -5.96 10.76 -0.29
C SER A 23 -5.46 9.33 -0.11
N SER A 24 -6.09 8.57 0.80
CA SER A 24 -5.75 7.16 1.02
C SER A 24 -6.08 6.30 -0.19
N ALA A 25 -7.23 6.54 -0.84
CA ALA A 25 -7.60 5.82 -2.06
C ALA A 25 -6.64 6.12 -3.22
N VAL A 26 -6.26 7.38 -3.41
CA VAL A 26 -5.28 7.79 -4.42
C VAL A 26 -3.93 7.15 -4.14
N LEU A 27 -3.45 7.17 -2.90
CA LEU A 27 -2.19 6.52 -2.52
C LEU A 27 -2.25 5.02 -2.80
N GLY A 28 -3.31 4.33 -2.40
CA GLY A 28 -3.48 2.90 -2.65
C GLY A 28 -3.49 2.56 -4.14
N LEU A 29 -4.21 3.34 -4.95
CA LEU A 29 -4.23 3.17 -6.40
C LEU A 29 -2.86 3.39 -7.03
N THR A 30 -2.13 4.41 -6.59
CA THR A 30 -0.77 4.70 -7.06
C THR A 30 0.17 3.54 -6.75
N LEU A 31 0.11 2.95 -5.55
CA LEU A 31 0.91 1.79 -5.18
C LEU A 31 0.57 0.57 -6.04
N ILE A 32 -0.73 0.32 -6.28
CA ILE A 32 -1.17 -0.77 -7.16
C ILE A 32 -0.60 -0.59 -8.57
N VAL A 33 -0.69 0.60 -9.15
CA VAL A 33 -0.16 0.89 -10.48
C VAL A 33 1.36 0.70 -10.53
N LEU A 34 2.08 1.15 -9.51
CA LEU A 34 3.53 0.98 -9.41
C LEU A 34 3.95 -0.51 -9.46
N PHE A 35 3.28 -1.37 -8.71
CA PHE A 35 3.66 -2.78 -8.62
C PHE A 35 3.11 -3.64 -9.76
N LEU A 36 1.95 -3.29 -10.33
CA LEU A 36 1.33 -4.04 -11.41
C LEU A 36 1.82 -3.64 -12.81
N ALA A 37 1.95 -2.34 -13.07
CA ALA A 37 2.14 -1.82 -14.41
C ALA A 37 3.55 -1.28 -14.68
N TRP A 38 4.25 -0.76 -13.66
CA TRP A 38 5.54 -0.12 -13.87
C TRP A 38 6.64 -1.15 -14.19
N PRO A 39 7.38 -1.01 -15.31
CA PRO A 39 8.49 -1.89 -15.66
C PRO A 39 9.65 -1.65 -14.68
N TYR A 40 9.85 -2.59 -13.76
CA TYR A 40 10.75 -2.43 -12.62
C TYR A 40 12.17 -2.86 -12.91
N GLN A 41 12.36 -4.12 -13.30
CA GLN A 41 13.67 -4.71 -13.54
C GLN A 41 13.68 -5.63 -14.76
N GLU A 42 14.87 -5.90 -15.26
CA GLU A 42 15.11 -6.94 -16.25
C GLU A 42 15.20 -8.29 -15.55
N TRP A 43 14.19 -9.11 -15.79
CA TRP A 43 14.15 -10.46 -15.25
C TRP A 43 14.92 -11.41 -16.19
N GLU A 44 15.18 -12.65 -15.76
CA GLU A 44 15.84 -13.69 -16.56
C GLU A 44 15.22 -13.93 -17.95
N PHE A 45 14.09 -13.30 -18.25
CA PHE A 45 13.37 -13.39 -19.51
C PHE A 45 13.86 -12.42 -20.59
N GLY A 46 14.86 -11.58 -20.30
CA GLY A 46 15.47 -10.65 -21.27
C GLY A 46 14.67 -9.39 -21.54
N TYR A 47 13.62 -9.10 -20.78
CA TYR A 47 12.84 -7.86 -20.88
C TYR A 47 12.37 -7.36 -19.52
N ARG A 48 12.16 -6.04 -19.43
CA ARG A 48 11.69 -5.42 -18.20
C ARG A 48 10.23 -5.75 -17.92
N MET A 49 9.94 -6.13 -16.71
CA MET A 49 8.60 -6.46 -16.24
C MET A 49 8.30 -5.74 -14.93
N SER A 50 7.02 -5.58 -14.63
CA SER A 50 6.59 -5.14 -13.30
C SER A 50 7.00 -6.15 -12.22
N VAL A 51 7.06 -5.70 -10.97
CA VAL A 51 7.43 -6.55 -9.84
C VAL A 51 6.52 -7.78 -9.74
N LEU A 52 5.21 -7.58 -9.79
CA LEU A 52 4.24 -8.67 -9.69
C LEU A 52 4.20 -9.55 -10.95
N GLY A 53 4.35 -8.96 -12.13
CA GLY A 53 4.42 -9.73 -13.39
C GLY A 53 5.64 -10.63 -13.44
N GLY A 54 6.82 -10.11 -13.05
CA GLY A 54 8.05 -10.90 -12.94
C GLY A 54 7.95 -11.98 -11.88
N TRP A 55 7.41 -11.67 -10.71
CA TRP A 55 7.17 -12.64 -9.65
C TRP A 55 6.24 -13.78 -10.12
N TYR A 56 5.13 -13.47 -10.77
CA TYR A 56 4.21 -14.48 -11.29
C TYR A 56 4.89 -15.43 -12.29
N LYS A 57 5.63 -14.88 -13.26
CA LYS A 57 6.36 -15.70 -14.23
C LYS A 57 7.47 -16.52 -13.57
N TRP A 58 8.18 -15.95 -12.60
CA TRP A 58 9.24 -16.64 -11.88
C TRP A 58 8.69 -17.81 -11.07
N VAL A 59 7.61 -17.62 -10.33
CA VAL A 59 6.95 -18.68 -9.54
C VAL A 59 6.39 -19.79 -10.45
N THR A 60 5.84 -19.44 -11.61
CA THR A 60 5.33 -20.45 -12.57
C THR A 60 6.44 -21.19 -13.31
N LYS A 61 7.61 -20.57 -13.47
CA LYS A 61 8.79 -21.21 -14.09
C LYS A 61 9.44 -22.23 -13.15
N TYR A 62 9.41 -21.99 -11.84
CA TYR A 62 10.03 -22.84 -10.84
C TYR A 62 8.95 -23.50 -9.96
N PRO A 63 8.62 -24.79 -10.21
CA PRO A 63 7.52 -25.48 -9.52
C PRO A 63 7.63 -25.48 -8.00
N ASP A 64 8.86 -25.52 -7.48
CA ASP A 64 9.13 -25.52 -6.03
C ASP A 64 8.60 -24.26 -5.32
N TRP A 65 8.36 -23.16 -6.05
CA TRP A 65 7.83 -21.91 -5.53
C TRP A 65 6.35 -21.69 -5.84
N MET A 66 5.70 -22.63 -6.50
CA MET A 66 4.29 -22.50 -6.91
C MET A 66 3.35 -22.33 -5.70
N PHE A 67 3.73 -22.84 -4.52
CA PHE A 67 2.96 -22.62 -3.29
C PHE A 67 2.78 -21.14 -2.92
N CYS A 68 3.69 -20.25 -3.36
CA CYS A 68 3.59 -18.83 -3.13
C CYS A 68 2.35 -18.19 -3.78
N LEU A 69 1.75 -18.84 -4.80
CA LEU A 69 0.50 -18.37 -5.40
C LEU A 69 -0.71 -18.54 -4.46
N PHE A 70 -0.62 -19.48 -3.51
CA PHE A 70 -1.69 -19.68 -2.52
C PHE A 70 -1.67 -18.64 -1.41
N VAL A 71 -0.53 -17.99 -1.16
CA VAL A 71 -0.41 -16.99 -0.09
C VAL A 71 -1.41 -15.85 -0.23
N PRO A 72 -1.57 -15.19 -1.40
CA PRO A 72 -2.60 -14.16 -1.56
C PRO A 72 -4.02 -14.69 -1.35
N ALA A 73 -4.31 -15.93 -1.83
CA ALA A 73 -5.62 -16.54 -1.67
C ALA A 73 -5.93 -16.84 -0.20
N ILE A 74 -4.98 -17.40 0.54
CA ILE A 74 -5.11 -17.68 1.99
C ILE A 74 -5.28 -16.35 2.75
N THR A 75 -4.45 -15.35 2.46
CA THR A 75 -4.56 -14.03 3.09
C THR A 75 -5.92 -13.39 2.81
N GLY A 76 -6.37 -13.42 1.57
CA GLY A 76 -7.69 -12.94 1.19
C GLY A 76 -8.83 -13.67 1.91
N GLY A 77 -8.72 -14.99 2.05
CA GLY A 77 -9.66 -15.83 2.82
C GLY A 77 -9.72 -15.44 4.29
N VAL A 78 -8.56 -15.24 4.94
CA VAL A 78 -8.50 -14.80 6.36
C VAL A 78 -9.11 -13.42 6.53
N VAL A 79 -8.79 -12.47 5.64
CA VAL A 79 -9.38 -11.12 5.66
C VAL A 79 -10.89 -11.20 5.47
N TRP A 80 -11.37 -12.04 4.57
CA TRP A 80 -12.80 -12.22 4.32
C TRP A 80 -13.52 -12.82 5.53
N LEU A 81 -12.94 -13.83 6.17
CA LEU A 81 -13.49 -14.44 7.39
C LEU A 81 -13.57 -13.44 8.55
N ARG A 82 -12.60 -12.54 8.67
CA ARG A 82 -12.56 -11.52 9.72
C ARG A 82 -13.15 -10.16 9.32
N GLN A 83 -13.85 -10.07 8.19
CA GLN A 83 -14.40 -8.80 7.72
C GLN A 83 -15.34 -8.10 8.72
N GLY A 84 -16.04 -8.87 9.56
CA GLY A 84 -16.92 -8.34 10.61
C GLY A 84 -16.14 -7.55 11.67
N GLU A 85 -15.02 -8.10 12.11
CA GLU A 85 -14.12 -7.44 13.08
C GLU A 85 -13.47 -6.20 12.45
N LEU A 86 -13.03 -6.31 11.19
CA LEU A 86 -12.38 -5.24 10.46
C LEU A 86 -13.30 -4.03 10.21
N ARG A 87 -14.59 -4.27 9.98
CA ARG A 87 -15.59 -3.19 9.79
C ARG A 87 -15.86 -2.40 11.05
N GLY A 88 -15.62 -2.99 12.22
CA GLY A 88 -15.79 -2.32 13.53
C GLY A 88 -14.59 -1.47 13.93
N ILE A 89 -13.48 -1.53 13.24
CA ILE A 89 -12.28 -0.75 13.57
C ILE A 89 -12.53 0.71 13.18
N PRO A 90 -12.44 1.66 14.15
CA PRO A 90 -12.54 3.07 13.83
C PRO A 90 -11.34 3.48 12.95
N TRP A 91 -11.61 4.09 11.81
CA TRP A 91 -10.60 4.56 10.86
C TRP A 91 -9.92 5.82 11.44
N GLN A 92 -9.08 5.63 12.44
CA GLN A 92 -8.28 6.67 13.08
C GLN A 92 -6.85 6.49 12.57
N GLY A 93 -6.53 7.17 11.47
CA GLY A 93 -5.20 7.14 10.88
C GLY A 93 -4.12 7.55 11.88
N ASP A 94 -2.99 6.85 11.86
CA ASP A 94 -1.81 7.20 12.65
C ASP A 94 -0.70 7.68 11.72
N TRP A 95 -0.19 8.86 12.01
CA TRP A 95 0.93 9.46 11.28
C TRP A 95 2.18 8.56 11.25
N LEU A 96 2.35 7.69 12.22
CA LEU A 96 3.45 6.71 12.24
C LEU A 96 3.46 5.75 11.06
N GLY A 97 2.32 5.57 10.36
CA GLY A 97 2.27 4.85 9.10
C GLY A 97 3.12 5.46 7.98
N VAL A 98 3.45 6.75 8.08
CA VAL A 98 4.32 7.42 7.09
C VAL A 98 5.74 6.86 7.11
N LEU A 99 6.27 6.48 8.27
CA LEU A 99 7.63 5.98 8.40
C LEU A 99 7.86 4.68 7.61
N PRO A 100 7.07 3.61 7.78
CA PRO A 100 7.23 2.43 6.93
C PRO A 100 6.87 2.70 5.45
N LEU A 101 5.99 3.64 5.13
CA LEU A 101 5.75 4.03 3.74
C LEU A 101 6.99 4.63 3.08
N VAL A 102 7.64 5.58 3.74
CA VAL A 102 8.89 6.19 3.25
C VAL A 102 9.98 5.15 3.09
N LEU A 103 10.14 4.26 4.08
CA LEU A 103 11.11 3.17 4.02
C LEU A 103 10.81 2.21 2.87
N GLY A 104 9.54 1.85 2.66
CA GLY A 104 9.11 1.01 1.56
C GLY A 104 9.39 1.64 0.19
N LEU A 105 9.09 2.93 0.02
CA LEU A 105 9.40 3.65 -1.21
C LEU A 105 10.91 3.74 -1.47
N PHE A 106 11.70 3.95 -0.41
CA PHE A 106 13.16 3.96 -0.50
C PHE A 106 13.71 2.60 -0.95
N LEU A 107 13.24 1.50 -0.36
CA LEU A 107 13.62 0.14 -0.75
C LEU A 107 13.19 -0.18 -2.19
N TYR A 108 12.01 0.28 -2.59
CA TYR A 108 11.54 0.12 -3.96
C TYR A 108 12.48 0.83 -4.95
N TRP A 109 12.83 2.09 -4.67
CA TRP A 109 13.76 2.86 -5.48
C TRP A 109 15.16 2.23 -5.52
N LEU A 110 15.66 1.77 -4.36
CA LEU A 110 16.96 1.10 -4.27
C LEU A 110 17.01 -0.15 -5.14
N GLY A 111 15.99 -1.01 -5.08
CA GLY A 111 15.91 -2.20 -5.90
C GLY A 111 15.80 -1.89 -7.39
N PHE A 112 15.07 -0.83 -7.75
CA PHE A 112 15.01 -0.35 -9.13
C PHE A 112 16.40 0.08 -9.65
N LYS A 113 17.17 0.82 -8.84
CA LYS A 113 18.53 1.24 -9.21
C LYS A 113 19.52 0.09 -9.25
N ALA A 114 19.39 -0.87 -8.34
CA ALA A 114 20.24 -2.07 -8.29
C ALA A 114 19.85 -3.15 -9.31
N ASN A 115 18.76 -2.95 -10.07
CA ASN A 115 18.18 -3.93 -10.98
C ASN A 115 17.96 -5.30 -10.33
N THR A 116 17.44 -5.32 -9.09
CA THR A 116 17.17 -6.54 -8.32
C THR A 116 15.79 -6.52 -7.69
N GLY A 117 15.09 -7.68 -7.67
CA GLY A 117 13.73 -7.83 -7.15
C GLY A 117 13.64 -7.95 -5.63
N TYR A 118 14.70 -8.37 -4.95
CA TYR A 118 14.63 -8.63 -3.51
C TYR A 118 14.21 -7.42 -2.68
N PRO A 119 14.78 -6.21 -2.87
CA PRO A 119 14.31 -5.03 -2.16
C PRO A 119 12.88 -4.64 -2.49
N ALA A 120 12.39 -4.95 -3.70
CA ALA A 120 11.00 -4.67 -4.07
C ALA A 120 10.01 -5.54 -3.29
N PHE A 121 10.32 -6.81 -3.07
CA PHE A 121 9.47 -7.69 -2.24
C PHE A 121 9.44 -7.24 -0.77
N LEU A 122 10.57 -6.80 -0.25
CA LEU A 122 10.63 -6.22 1.09
C LEU A 122 9.86 -4.90 1.15
N ALA A 123 9.97 -4.06 0.11
CA ALA A 123 9.24 -2.81 -0.01
C ALA A 123 7.73 -3.00 0.06
N ILE A 124 7.17 -4.05 -0.59
CA ILE A 124 5.73 -4.35 -0.54
C ILE A 124 5.27 -4.51 0.92
N GLN A 125 6.02 -5.21 1.75
CA GLN A 125 5.66 -5.45 3.15
C GLN A 125 5.63 -4.15 3.95
N PHE A 126 6.65 -3.30 3.78
CA PHE A 126 6.69 -1.99 4.43
C PHE A 126 5.60 -1.05 3.93
N LEU A 127 5.31 -1.05 2.64
CA LEU A 127 4.25 -0.23 2.06
C LEU A 127 2.87 -0.67 2.55
N LEU A 128 2.61 -1.98 2.62
CA LEU A 128 1.36 -2.50 3.16
C LEU A 128 1.22 -2.19 4.65
N ALA A 129 2.27 -2.42 5.45
CA ALA A 129 2.25 -2.10 6.87
C ALA A 129 2.02 -0.59 7.09
N GLY A 130 2.72 0.26 6.36
CA GLY A 130 2.54 1.71 6.43
C GLY A 130 1.14 2.14 6.02
N PHE A 131 0.60 1.57 4.97
CA PHE A 131 -0.75 1.86 4.50
C PHE A 131 -1.82 1.44 5.52
N ILE A 132 -1.68 0.25 6.12
CA ILE A 132 -2.59 -0.24 7.16
C ILE A 132 -2.53 0.67 8.39
N LEU A 133 -1.33 1.05 8.85
CA LEU A 133 -1.16 1.96 9.99
C LEU A 133 -1.70 3.36 9.69
N LEU A 134 -1.48 3.86 8.48
CA LEU A 134 -1.94 5.18 8.07
C LEU A 134 -3.47 5.28 8.06
N ILE A 135 -4.16 4.19 7.73
CA ILE A 135 -5.61 4.16 7.61
C ILE A 135 -6.28 3.64 8.88
N GLY A 136 -5.78 2.53 9.42
CA GLY A 136 -6.39 1.84 10.55
C GLY A 136 -5.92 2.32 11.93
N GLY A 137 -4.76 2.98 12.01
CA GLY A 137 -4.17 3.38 13.28
C GLY A 137 -3.56 2.20 14.06
N ARG A 138 -3.25 2.44 15.35
CA ARG A 138 -2.58 1.46 16.24
C ARG A 138 -3.54 0.65 17.14
N LYS A 139 -4.84 0.77 16.99
CA LYS A 139 -5.77 0.09 17.91
C LYS A 139 -6.15 -1.28 17.41
#